data_64e51095ef849d12a7b8c963d906e0c2
#
_entry.id   64e51095ef849d12a7b8c963d906e0c2
#
_cell.length_a   1.000
_cell.length_b   1.000
_cell.length_c   1.000
_cell.angle_alpha   90.00
_cell.angle_beta   90.00
_cell.angle_gamma   90.00
#
_symmetry.space_group_name_H-M   'P 1'
#
loop_
_entity.id
_entity.type
_entity.pdbx_description
1 polymer ?
#
loop_
_entity_poly.entity_id
_entity_poly.type
_entity_poly.pdbx_seq_one_letter_code
_entity_poly.pdbx_strand_id
1 'polypeptide(L)'
;MTDRIDRRSFLAKSAVAGAGLAVAGASGGLLSACSSSSSSSTTTSGGSSTGSRPDGISSATPKPGGSLTFGVDAEEKGFSPTQGTFDEVGILYARTVFDTLMILDANGVPQPNLAESVTPNSTGTVWTITVRSNVTFHNGAPCDGAAVAANFKAHQASLLTGPALTPIQSIVVTSPQVVTITMKSPWVPFDYYLCGGIGSQFAFVAEPNWLATGSQTNPIGTGPFVFQEWVPNDHFTATRNEKYWRTGMPYLDSITYKPIPDTDQILASLESGSIDIMHTDTGSDIKALRDNTSYAYCDDSVKVAGEPDMGCIQLNLSKAPFNNLKLRQAMAYATNSEQYVQVIDNGVTEPSNGVFTSTSPYYLTNNGYPKYNLAMAKKLVSEVKAAGGSVSFTLGHTPDPKGSQIGEYLQQQLQEAGMTVTLEPVLQDSIINVALTGAYEALTWRQFGAVNPDLNYIFWTPTNASTPGFAINMARNTDPAMQTALLQGRESTVQATQVAAYQQVNRLLSQDIPYVWYARTVWAIGAAAKVQNFNNPTTPAGAKAFGMIGGAVWPQQIWIS
;
A
#
# COMPACT_ATOMS: atom_id res chain seq x y z
N MET A 1 32.72 38.95 11.95
CA MET A 1 32.80 39.22 10.51
C MET A 1 32.21 38.05 9.80
N THR A 2 30.93 38.12 9.52
CA THR A 2 30.12 37.04 8.93
C THR A 2 29.62 37.59 7.59
N ASP A 3 30.20 37.08 6.52
CA ASP A 3 29.73 37.39 5.17
C ASP A 3 28.40 36.64 4.90
N ARG A 4 27.35 37.42 4.70
CA ARG A 4 26.07 36.97 4.17
C ARG A 4 26.18 36.87 2.65
N ILE A 5 26.10 35.66 2.12
CA ILE A 5 25.94 35.42 0.68
C ILE A 5 24.49 35.72 0.30
N ASP A 6 24.34 36.71 -0.58
CA ASP A 6 23.05 37.20 -1.10
C ASP A 6 22.49 36.21 -2.15
N ARG A 7 21.29 35.70 -1.91
CA ARG A 7 20.56 34.71 -2.77
C ARG A 7 20.07 35.28 -4.11
N ARG A 8 20.33 36.56 -4.40
CA ARG A 8 19.87 37.18 -5.66
C ARG A 8 20.86 37.09 -6.84
N SER A 9 22.06 36.60 -6.62
CA SER A 9 23.08 36.50 -7.67
C SER A 9 23.13 35.15 -8.41
N PHE A 10 22.33 34.15 -8.01
CA PHE A 10 22.36 32.81 -8.63
C PHE A 10 21.40 32.66 -9.83
N LEU A 11 20.39 33.51 -9.97
CA LEU A 11 19.35 33.40 -11.01
C LEU A 11 19.63 34.22 -12.29
N ALA A 12 20.80 34.85 -12.44
CA ALA A 12 21.10 35.72 -13.56
C ALA A 12 22.08 35.16 -14.62
N LYS A 13 22.43 33.88 -14.59
CA LYS A 13 23.46 33.32 -15.51
C LYS A 13 23.01 32.13 -16.39
N SER A 14 21.72 31.92 -16.61
CA SER A 14 21.22 30.83 -17.47
C SER A 14 20.35 31.32 -18.63
N ALA A 15 20.74 32.39 -19.28
CA ALA A 15 20.12 32.81 -20.53
C ALA A 15 21.22 33.44 -21.41
N VAL A 16 21.77 32.66 -22.32
CA VAL A 16 22.27 32.98 -23.68
C VAL A 16 23.13 31.80 -24.18
N ALA A 17 22.60 31.03 -25.12
CA ALA A 17 23.30 30.45 -26.29
C ALA A 17 22.36 29.50 -27.04
N GLY A 18 21.74 30.01 -28.05
CA GLY A 18 20.98 29.24 -29.02
C GLY A 18 20.72 30.08 -30.25
N ALA A 19 21.65 30.09 -31.21
CA ALA A 19 21.37 30.58 -32.56
C ALA A 19 22.21 29.83 -33.59
N GLY A 20 21.51 29.13 -34.46
CA GLY A 20 21.76 29.11 -35.89
C GLY A 20 22.77 28.13 -36.47
N LEU A 21 22.25 27.21 -37.27
CA LEU A 21 22.68 27.11 -38.67
C LEU A 21 21.78 26.10 -39.42
N ALA A 22 21.00 26.65 -40.34
CA ALA A 22 20.32 25.88 -41.38
C ALA A 22 21.24 25.81 -42.60
N VAL A 23 21.37 24.65 -43.24
CA VAL A 23 21.75 24.56 -44.68
C VAL A 23 20.95 23.44 -45.31
N ALA A 24 20.34 23.75 -46.42
CA ALA A 24 19.50 22.96 -47.28
C ALA A 24 20.34 22.15 -48.32
N GLY A 25 19.71 21.16 -48.94
CA GLY A 25 20.18 20.51 -50.13
C GLY A 25 19.45 19.18 -50.35
N ALA A 26 18.77 19.15 -51.20
CA ALA A 26 17.81 18.86 -52.24
C ALA A 26 18.16 17.60 -53.05
N SER A 27 17.05 16.95 -53.56
CA SER A 27 16.87 16.11 -54.74
C SER A 27 17.38 14.66 -54.63
N GLY A 28 16.67 13.66 -55.01
CA GLY A 28 15.64 13.36 -55.97
C GLY A 28 15.51 11.89 -56.19
N GLY A 29 14.35 11.42 -56.48
CA GLY A 29 13.98 10.66 -57.65
C GLY A 29 13.73 9.15 -57.48
N LEU A 30 12.45 8.80 -57.45
CA LEU A 30 11.66 8.02 -58.43
C LEU A 30 11.78 6.49 -58.54
N LEU A 31 10.67 5.79 -58.25
CA LEU A 31 9.99 4.72 -59.00
C LEU A 31 10.75 3.39 -59.24
N SER A 32 10.23 2.22 -59.02
CA SER A 32 8.99 1.56 -59.42
C SER A 32 8.99 0.07 -59.12
N ALA A 33 7.82 -0.45 -58.86
CA ALA A 33 7.12 -1.62 -59.39
C ALA A 33 7.66 -3.07 -59.17
N CYS A 34 6.79 -3.80 -58.53
CA CYS A 34 6.32 -5.19 -58.73
C CYS A 34 7.19 -6.21 -59.47
N SER A 35 7.40 -7.34 -58.83
CA SER A 35 6.93 -8.63 -59.37
C SER A 35 7.19 -9.80 -58.39
N SER A 36 6.24 -10.69 -58.37
CA SER A 36 6.18 -11.97 -57.67
C SER A 36 7.16 -12.98 -58.20
N SER A 37 7.83 -13.72 -57.31
CA SER A 37 8.13 -15.14 -57.55
C SER A 37 8.53 -15.86 -56.25
N SER A 38 7.86 -16.95 -56.01
CA SER A 38 8.09 -17.92 -54.96
C SER A 38 9.41 -18.65 -55.13
N SER A 39 10.24 -18.73 -54.10
CA SER A 39 11.21 -19.80 -53.92
C SER A 39 11.45 -20.01 -52.43
N SER A 40 11.15 -21.21 -51.97
CA SER A 40 11.46 -21.74 -50.65
C SER A 40 12.97 -21.82 -50.46
N SER A 41 13.47 -21.09 -49.49
CA SER A 41 14.79 -21.33 -48.92
C SER A 41 14.67 -21.34 -47.40
N THR A 42 14.90 -22.48 -46.81
CA THR A 42 15.12 -22.68 -45.38
C THR A 42 16.30 -21.82 -44.94
N THR A 43 16.00 -20.69 -44.37
CA THR A 43 16.95 -19.88 -43.60
C THR A 43 16.71 -20.13 -42.13
N THR A 44 17.66 -20.77 -41.50
CA THR A 44 17.84 -20.75 -40.03
C THR A 44 17.85 -19.29 -39.58
N SER A 45 16.72 -18.81 -39.12
CA SER A 45 16.64 -17.51 -38.44
C SER A 45 17.31 -17.65 -37.09
N GLY A 46 18.53 -17.15 -36.98
CA GLY A 46 19.08 -16.73 -35.72
C GLY A 46 18.14 -15.66 -35.16
N GLY A 47 17.26 -16.08 -34.30
CA GLY A 47 16.38 -15.18 -33.57
C GLY A 47 17.25 -14.27 -32.69
N SER A 48 17.39 -13.03 -33.11
CA SER A 48 17.71 -11.94 -32.21
C SER A 48 16.55 -11.89 -31.23
N SER A 49 16.68 -12.55 -30.08
CA SER A 49 15.79 -12.36 -28.95
C SER A 49 15.97 -10.90 -28.51
N THR A 50 15.07 -10.02 -28.90
CA THR A 50 14.79 -8.82 -28.13
C THR A 50 14.27 -9.35 -26.81
N GLY A 51 15.17 -9.56 -25.84
CA GLY A 51 14.83 -10.07 -24.53
C GLY A 51 13.78 -9.13 -23.93
N SER A 52 12.59 -9.66 -23.69
CA SER A 52 11.62 -8.94 -22.88
C SER A 52 12.29 -8.66 -21.53
N ARG A 53 12.16 -7.44 -21.04
CA ARG A 53 12.64 -7.04 -19.72
C ARG A 53 12.17 -8.04 -18.67
N PRO A 54 13.02 -8.49 -17.71
CA PRO A 54 12.58 -9.34 -16.63
C PRO A 54 11.53 -8.60 -15.78
N ASP A 55 10.37 -9.22 -15.58
CA ASP A 55 9.23 -8.69 -14.81
C ASP A 55 9.18 -9.25 -13.36
N GLY A 56 10.28 -9.81 -12.90
CA GLY A 56 10.37 -10.46 -11.61
C GLY A 56 9.75 -11.86 -11.56
N ILE A 57 9.33 -12.40 -12.71
CA ILE A 57 8.85 -13.76 -12.86
C ILE A 57 9.97 -14.60 -13.50
N SER A 58 10.33 -15.71 -12.88
CA SER A 58 11.35 -16.61 -13.42
C SER A 58 10.77 -18.00 -13.69
N SER A 59 11.04 -18.53 -14.88
CA SER A 59 10.77 -19.92 -15.23
C SER A 59 11.98 -20.84 -15.00
N ALA A 60 13.12 -20.29 -14.61
CA ALA A 60 14.31 -21.07 -14.30
C ALA A 60 14.15 -21.84 -13.00
N THR A 61 14.86 -22.94 -12.86
CA THR A 61 14.89 -23.73 -11.62
C THR A 61 15.52 -22.89 -10.52
N PRO A 62 14.81 -22.67 -9.38
CA PRO A 62 15.34 -21.92 -8.27
C PRO A 62 16.64 -22.51 -7.73
N LYS A 63 17.59 -21.65 -7.38
CA LYS A 63 18.84 -22.03 -6.74
C LYS A 63 18.73 -21.74 -5.24
N PRO A 64 18.93 -22.73 -4.36
CA PRO A 64 19.04 -22.46 -2.93
C PRO A 64 20.36 -21.77 -2.61
N GLY A 65 20.35 -20.90 -1.61
CA GLY A 65 21.51 -20.16 -1.14
C GLY A 65 21.50 -18.69 -1.53
N GLY A 66 22.48 -17.95 -1.01
CA GLY A 66 22.65 -16.53 -1.23
C GLY A 66 21.89 -15.64 -0.26
N SER A 67 22.31 -14.37 -0.22
CA SER A 67 21.74 -13.33 0.65
C SER A 67 21.14 -12.22 -0.21
N LEU A 68 20.06 -11.62 0.25
CA LEU A 68 19.37 -10.52 -0.40
C LEU A 68 19.37 -9.29 0.50
N THR A 69 19.74 -8.13 -0.05
CA THR A 69 19.55 -6.82 0.60
C THR A 69 18.42 -6.07 -0.05
N PHE A 70 17.36 -5.78 0.71
CA PHE A 70 16.16 -5.09 0.25
C PHE A 70 16.15 -3.67 0.82
N GLY A 71 16.25 -2.65 -0.03
CA GLY A 71 16.07 -1.25 0.34
C GLY A 71 14.59 -0.92 0.53
N VAL A 72 14.25 -0.34 1.67
CA VAL A 72 12.89 0.07 2.03
C VAL A 72 12.84 1.55 2.39
N ASP A 73 11.72 2.21 2.14
CA ASP A 73 11.55 3.67 2.29
C ASP A 73 11.28 4.12 3.73
N ALA A 74 11.01 3.19 4.62
CA ALA A 74 10.75 3.48 6.03
C ALA A 74 11.34 2.41 6.97
N GLU A 75 11.29 2.68 8.27
CA GLU A 75 11.62 1.72 9.31
C GLU A 75 10.42 1.47 10.22
N GLU A 76 10.24 0.21 10.61
CA GLU A 76 9.26 -0.19 11.61
C GLU A 76 9.76 0.06 13.03
N LYS A 77 8.84 0.46 13.92
CA LYS A 77 9.15 0.63 15.36
C LYS A 77 8.99 -0.64 16.18
N GLY A 78 8.45 -1.70 15.59
CA GLY A 78 8.23 -2.97 16.29
C GLY A 78 7.55 -4.00 15.41
N PHE A 79 7.68 -5.25 15.82
CA PHE A 79 7.28 -6.41 15.01
C PHE A 79 6.04 -7.15 15.55
N SER A 80 5.42 -6.67 16.65
CA SER A 80 4.23 -7.32 17.19
C SER A 80 2.99 -7.03 16.34
N PRO A 81 2.31 -8.05 15.77
CA PRO A 81 1.10 -7.83 14.99
C PRO A 81 -0.05 -7.18 15.79
N THR A 82 -0.02 -7.25 17.12
CA THR A 82 -1.05 -6.62 17.98
C THR A 82 -0.78 -5.16 18.32
N GLN A 83 0.44 -4.67 18.12
CA GLN A 83 0.85 -3.35 18.58
C GLN A 83 1.60 -2.53 17.52
N GLY A 84 2.26 -3.19 16.56
CA GLY A 84 2.95 -2.53 15.44
C GLY A 84 1.96 -1.84 14.52
N THR A 85 2.26 -0.63 14.12
CA THR A 85 1.46 0.16 13.15
C THR A 85 1.91 -0.13 11.73
N PHE A 86 1.80 -1.40 11.31
CA PHE A 86 2.34 -1.86 10.03
C PHE A 86 1.84 -1.04 8.86
N ASP A 87 2.77 -0.44 8.16
CA ASP A 87 2.64 0.05 6.79
C ASP A 87 3.15 -1.01 5.81
N GLU A 88 3.49 -0.64 4.58
CA GLU A 88 3.98 -1.55 3.55
C GLU A 88 5.29 -2.22 3.95
N VAL A 89 6.17 -1.51 4.66
CA VAL A 89 7.45 -2.05 5.18
C VAL A 89 7.18 -3.04 6.29
N GLY A 90 6.27 -2.71 7.22
CA GLY A 90 5.86 -3.61 8.29
C GLY A 90 5.26 -4.91 7.75
N ILE A 91 4.50 -4.84 6.66
CA ILE A 91 3.99 -6.04 5.98
C ILE A 91 5.11 -6.88 5.35
N LEU A 92 6.17 -6.26 4.78
CA LEU A 92 7.35 -6.98 4.30
C LEU A 92 8.05 -7.75 5.42
N TYR A 93 8.29 -7.10 6.56
CA TYR A 93 8.89 -7.74 7.73
C TYR A 93 7.99 -8.84 8.30
N ALA A 94 6.68 -8.57 8.38
CA ALA A 94 5.72 -9.56 8.85
C ALA A 94 5.70 -10.82 7.96
N ARG A 95 5.68 -10.67 6.63
CA ARG A 95 5.76 -11.81 5.67
C ARG A 95 7.09 -12.56 5.71
N THR A 96 8.12 -11.95 6.28
CA THR A 96 9.43 -12.59 6.47
C THR A 96 9.41 -13.55 7.65
N VAL A 97 8.77 -13.14 8.77
CA VAL A 97 8.83 -13.86 10.05
C VAL A 97 7.55 -14.65 10.35
N PHE A 98 6.40 -14.18 9.87
CA PHE A 98 5.11 -14.80 10.12
C PHE A 98 4.49 -15.35 8.83
N ASP A 99 3.65 -16.37 8.96
CA ASP A 99 2.70 -16.73 7.91
C ASP A 99 1.31 -16.15 8.21
N THR A 100 0.57 -15.86 7.15
CA THR A 100 -0.85 -15.54 7.22
C THR A 100 -1.70 -16.82 7.17
N LEU A 101 -2.90 -16.77 7.72
CA LEU A 101 -3.83 -17.91 7.66
C LEU A 101 -4.25 -18.21 6.21
N MET A 102 -4.44 -17.19 5.39
CA MET A 102 -4.77 -17.29 3.97
C MET A 102 -3.82 -16.43 3.11
N ILE A 103 -3.84 -16.63 1.81
CA ILE A 103 -3.08 -15.87 0.80
C ILE A 103 -4.00 -15.59 -0.40
N LEU A 104 -3.82 -14.46 -1.08
CA LEU A 104 -4.57 -14.15 -2.30
C LEU A 104 -4.00 -14.90 -3.51
N ASP A 105 -4.86 -15.53 -4.29
CA ASP A 105 -4.46 -16.03 -5.62
C ASP A 105 -4.28 -14.89 -6.62
N ALA A 106 -3.83 -15.20 -7.83
CA ALA A 106 -3.58 -14.21 -8.88
C ALA A 106 -4.84 -13.45 -9.36
N ASN A 107 -6.02 -13.83 -8.91
CA ASN A 107 -7.28 -13.13 -9.18
C ASN A 107 -7.77 -12.32 -7.96
N GLY A 108 -6.99 -12.29 -6.88
CA GLY A 108 -7.36 -11.62 -5.64
C GLY A 108 -8.37 -12.41 -4.79
N VAL A 109 -8.49 -13.71 -4.98
CA VAL A 109 -9.40 -14.57 -4.20
C VAL A 109 -8.62 -15.24 -3.07
N PRO A 110 -9.11 -15.18 -1.81
CA PRO A 110 -8.48 -15.85 -0.68
C PRO A 110 -8.34 -17.36 -0.87
N GLN A 111 -7.14 -17.87 -0.62
CA GLN A 111 -6.78 -19.28 -0.71
C GLN A 111 -6.12 -19.75 0.60
N PRO A 112 -6.21 -21.03 0.96
CA PRO A 112 -5.51 -21.57 2.12
C PRO A 112 -4.00 -21.31 2.09
N ASN A 113 -3.43 -20.86 3.25
CA ASN A 113 -1.98 -20.74 3.47
C ASN A 113 -1.59 -21.53 4.72
N LEU A 114 -1.37 -20.90 5.87
CA LEU A 114 -1.14 -21.59 7.15
C LEU A 114 -2.38 -22.37 7.60
N ALA A 115 -3.58 -21.86 7.33
CA ALA A 115 -4.79 -22.66 7.39
C ALA A 115 -4.83 -23.67 6.23
N GLU A 116 -5.22 -24.91 6.51
CA GLU A 116 -5.54 -25.94 5.51
C GLU A 116 -6.90 -25.64 4.86
N SER A 117 -7.83 -25.10 5.63
CA SER A 117 -9.12 -24.62 5.14
C SER A 117 -9.69 -23.53 6.04
N VAL A 118 -10.47 -22.64 5.43
CA VAL A 118 -11.31 -21.64 6.10
C VAL A 118 -12.67 -21.67 5.42
N THR A 119 -13.71 -22.04 6.17
CA THR A 119 -15.05 -22.27 5.60
C THR A 119 -16.14 -21.57 6.43
N PRO A 120 -17.00 -20.75 5.79
CA PRO A 120 -18.18 -20.18 6.44
C PRO A 120 -19.34 -21.18 6.48
N ASN A 121 -20.28 -20.95 7.39
CA ASN A 121 -21.64 -21.47 7.21
C ASN A 121 -22.39 -20.64 6.13
N SER A 122 -23.59 -21.06 5.75
CA SER A 122 -24.38 -20.42 4.69
C SER A 122 -24.73 -18.94 4.93
N THR A 123 -24.63 -18.49 6.17
CA THR A 123 -25.00 -17.11 6.57
C THR A 123 -23.78 -16.24 6.87
N GLY A 124 -22.55 -16.77 6.85
CA GLY A 124 -21.35 -16.01 7.23
C GLY A 124 -21.27 -15.67 8.72
N THR A 125 -22.07 -16.34 9.58
CA THR A 125 -22.10 -16.13 11.04
C THR A 125 -21.22 -17.09 11.82
N VAL A 126 -20.78 -18.19 11.19
CA VAL A 126 -19.86 -19.16 11.81
C VAL A 126 -18.78 -19.50 10.78
N TRP A 127 -17.53 -19.37 11.20
CA TRP A 127 -16.36 -19.69 10.40
C TRP A 127 -15.56 -20.80 11.07
N THR A 128 -15.17 -21.80 10.29
CA THR A 128 -14.33 -22.90 10.74
C THR A 128 -12.96 -22.78 10.09
N ILE A 129 -11.91 -22.68 10.91
CA ILE A 129 -10.52 -22.62 10.48
C ILE A 129 -9.86 -23.93 10.86
N THR A 130 -9.35 -24.69 9.88
CA THR A 130 -8.51 -25.87 10.11
C THR A 130 -7.05 -25.47 9.89
N VAL A 131 -6.24 -25.57 10.93
CA VAL A 131 -4.81 -25.25 10.90
C VAL A 131 -4.04 -26.48 10.39
N ARG A 132 -3.00 -26.27 9.59
CA ARG A 132 -2.14 -27.38 9.12
C ARG A 132 -1.49 -28.11 10.29
N SER A 133 -1.46 -29.43 10.19
CA SER A 133 -0.70 -30.25 11.13
C SER A 133 0.81 -30.13 10.88
N ASN A 134 1.61 -30.40 11.92
CA ASN A 134 3.07 -30.45 11.89
C ASN A 134 3.77 -29.11 11.53
N VAL A 135 3.09 -27.98 11.71
CA VAL A 135 3.73 -26.66 11.66
C VAL A 135 4.25 -26.29 13.04
N THR A 136 5.47 -25.77 13.11
CA THR A 136 6.07 -25.29 14.35
C THR A 136 6.50 -23.83 14.21
N PHE A 137 6.40 -23.10 15.30
CA PHE A 137 7.03 -21.79 15.41
C PHE A 137 8.57 -21.91 15.42
N HIS A 138 9.27 -20.80 15.19
CA HIS A 138 10.74 -20.74 15.15
C HIS A 138 11.40 -21.29 16.42
N ASN A 139 10.74 -21.21 17.58
CA ASN A 139 11.21 -21.77 18.84
C ASN A 139 10.87 -23.26 19.03
N GLY A 140 10.23 -23.89 18.04
CA GLY A 140 9.84 -25.30 18.06
C GLY A 140 8.49 -25.60 18.74
N ALA A 141 7.78 -24.60 19.26
CA ALA A 141 6.42 -24.77 19.78
C ALA A 141 5.44 -25.12 18.64
N PRO A 142 4.40 -25.93 18.87
CA PRO A 142 3.43 -26.29 17.84
C PRO A 142 2.56 -25.09 17.46
N CYS A 143 2.29 -24.92 16.16
CA CYS A 143 1.29 -23.99 15.65
C CYS A 143 0.01 -24.78 15.35
N ASP A 144 -0.93 -24.76 16.28
CA ASP A 144 -2.19 -25.51 16.25
C ASP A 144 -3.39 -24.59 16.44
N GLY A 145 -4.58 -25.18 16.58
CA GLY A 145 -5.82 -24.41 16.82
C GLY A 145 -5.78 -23.59 18.10
N ALA A 146 -5.07 -24.05 19.14
CA ALA A 146 -4.93 -23.30 20.39
C ALA A 146 -4.07 -22.04 20.17
N ALA A 147 -2.98 -22.16 19.40
CA ALA A 147 -2.14 -21.02 19.04
C ALA A 147 -2.89 -19.98 18.21
N VAL A 148 -3.66 -20.40 17.20
CA VAL A 148 -4.49 -19.50 16.38
C VAL A 148 -5.58 -18.81 17.23
N ALA A 149 -6.27 -19.56 18.10
CA ALA A 149 -7.27 -18.99 18.99
C ALA A 149 -6.65 -17.98 19.98
N ALA A 150 -5.44 -18.23 20.47
CA ALA A 150 -4.70 -17.30 21.34
C ALA A 150 -4.36 -16.00 20.60
N ASN A 151 -3.93 -16.08 19.33
CA ASN A 151 -3.67 -14.91 18.49
C ASN A 151 -4.93 -14.05 18.33
N PHE A 152 -6.08 -14.62 17.92
CA PHE A 152 -7.33 -13.86 17.81
C PHE A 152 -7.73 -13.18 19.12
N LYS A 153 -7.56 -13.85 20.26
CA LYS A 153 -7.86 -13.27 21.58
C LYS A 153 -6.91 -12.13 21.94
N ALA A 154 -5.61 -12.27 21.63
CA ALA A 154 -4.64 -11.20 21.83
C ALA A 154 -4.97 -9.97 20.97
N HIS A 155 -5.35 -10.18 19.71
CA HIS A 155 -5.80 -9.12 18.83
C HIS A 155 -7.10 -8.47 19.31
N GLN A 156 -8.08 -9.21 19.82
CA GLN A 156 -9.30 -8.63 20.40
C GLN A 156 -9.01 -7.70 21.60
N ALA A 157 -7.97 -7.99 22.37
CA ALA A 157 -7.54 -7.18 23.51
C ALA A 157 -6.72 -5.94 23.11
N SER A 158 -6.25 -5.86 21.87
CA SER A 158 -5.45 -4.75 21.37
C SER A 158 -6.30 -3.51 21.09
N LEU A 159 -5.80 -2.33 21.45
CA LEU A 159 -6.42 -1.04 21.07
C LEU A 159 -6.36 -0.79 19.56
N LEU A 160 -5.33 -1.31 18.89
CA LEU A 160 -5.10 -1.10 17.46
C LEU A 160 -5.95 -2.06 16.61
N THR A 161 -5.90 -3.36 16.89
CA THR A 161 -6.53 -4.38 16.05
C THR A 161 -7.87 -4.88 16.57
N GLY A 162 -8.16 -4.70 17.86
CA GLY A 162 -9.40 -5.12 18.49
C GLY A 162 -10.67 -4.53 17.88
N PRO A 163 -10.69 -3.25 17.48
CA PRO A 163 -11.85 -2.67 16.79
C PRO A 163 -12.27 -3.43 15.53
N ALA A 164 -11.32 -4.00 14.77
CA ALA A 164 -11.62 -4.84 13.61
C ALA A 164 -12.32 -6.16 13.99
N LEU A 165 -12.05 -6.69 15.17
CA LEU A 165 -12.55 -7.99 15.64
C LEU A 165 -13.79 -7.88 16.54
N THR A 166 -14.36 -6.68 16.70
CA THR A 166 -15.61 -6.46 17.47
C THR A 166 -16.81 -7.29 17.00
N PRO A 167 -16.94 -7.68 15.71
CA PRO A 167 -18.00 -8.56 15.25
C PRO A 167 -17.89 -10.00 15.79
N ILE A 168 -16.72 -10.44 16.25
CA ILE A 168 -16.55 -11.79 16.79
C ILE A 168 -17.24 -11.92 18.16
N GLN A 169 -18.12 -12.91 18.29
CA GLN A 169 -18.82 -13.26 19.53
C GLN A 169 -18.03 -14.28 20.35
N SER A 170 -17.50 -15.32 19.71
CA SER A 170 -16.75 -16.37 20.41
C SER A 170 -15.69 -17.01 19.52
N ILE A 171 -14.63 -17.51 20.15
CA ILE A 171 -13.51 -18.23 19.53
C ILE A 171 -13.31 -19.51 20.35
N VAL A 172 -13.57 -20.66 19.74
CA VAL A 172 -13.56 -21.97 20.41
C VAL A 172 -12.66 -22.93 19.66
N VAL A 173 -11.73 -23.56 20.35
CA VAL A 173 -10.96 -24.70 19.83
C VAL A 173 -11.83 -25.93 19.92
N THR A 174 -12.30 -26.44 18.80
CA THR A 174 -13.23 -27.59 18.72
C THR A 174 -12.50 -28.92 18.53
N SER A 175 -11.26 -28.88 18.05
CA SER A 175 -10.32 -30.01 18.05
C SER A 175 -8.88 -29.47 18.01
N PRO A 176 -7.82 -30.27 18.19
CA PRO A 176 -6.45 -29.75 18.21
C PRO A 176 -6.06 -28.83 17.03
N GLN A 177 -6.63 -29.10 15.85
CA GLN A 177 -6.34 -28.31 14.65
C GLN A 177 -7.49 -27.38 14.21
N VAL A 178 -8.63 -27.36 14.92
CA VAL A 178 -9.84 -26.67 14.44
C VAL A 178 -10.27 -25.57 15.41
N VAL A 179 -10.41 -24.37 14.88
CA VAL A 179 -10.96 -23.21 15.57
C VAL A 179 -12.29 -22.84 14.93
N THR A 180 -13.33 -22.74 15.75
CA THR A 180 -14.64 -22.21 15.33
C THR A 180 -14.80 -20.78 15.85
N ILE A 181 -15.05 -19.85 14.94
CA ILE A 181 -15.31 -18.44 15.23
C ILE A 181 -16.78 -18.16 14.96
N THR A 182 -17.52 -17.72 16.00
CA THR A 182 -18.91 -17.29 15.86
C THR A 182 -18.97 -15.77 15.83
N MET A 183 -19.69 -15.23 14.86
CA MET A 183 -19.91 -13.80 14.69
C MET A 183 -21.23 -13.34 15.32
N LYS A 184 -21.31 -12.11 15.76
CA LYS A 184 -22.54 -11.44 16.28
C LYS A 184 -23.56 -11.20 15.16
N SER A 185 -23.08 -10.90 13.96
CA SER A 185 -23.83 -10.71 12.72
C SER A 185 -23.03 -11.30 11.55
N PRO A 186 -23.60 -11.47 10.36
CA PRO A 186 -22.86 -11.96 9.20
C PRO A 186 -21.60 -11.13 8.92
N TRP A 187 -20.48 -11.81 8.71
CA TRP A 187 -19.26 -11.19 8.18
C TRP A 187 -18.81 -12.00 6.97
N VAL A 188 -19.40 -11.65 5.82
CA VAL A 188 -19.25 -12.43 4.59
C VAL A 188 -17.82 -12.42 4.06
N PRO A 189 -17.10 -11.25 3.97
CA PRO A 189 -15.72 -11.21 3.47
C PRO A 189 -14.66 -11.41 4.57
N PHE A 190 -14.94 -12.22 5.62
CA PHE A 190 -13.98 -12.42 6.72
C PHE A 190 -12.67 -13.09 6.26
N ASP A 191 -12.73 -13.97 5.27
CA ASP A 191 -11.58 -14.66 4.69
C ASP A 191 -10.55 -13.70 4.06
N TYR A 192 -10.98 -12.57 3.49
CA TYR A 192 -10.08 -11.54 2.98
C TYR A 192 -9.20 -10.95 4.08
N TYR A 193 -9.74 -10.80 5.28
CA TYR A 193 -8.97 -10.31 6.42
C TYR A 193 -7.89 -11.29 6.89
N LEU A 194 -7.97 -12.55 6.51
CA LEU A 194 -7.00 -13.59 6.88
C LEU A 194 -5.80 -13.68 5.91
N CYS A 195 -5.77 -12.83 4.86
CA CYS A 195 -4.69 -12.80 3.88
C CYS A 195 -3.52 -11.89 4.29
N GLY A 196 -3.67 -11.07 5.31
CA GLY A 196 -2.64 -10.17 5.82
C GLY A 196 -2.42 -8.93 4.94
N GLY A 197 -2.60 -7.79 5.55
CA GLY A 197 -2.43 -6.47 4.95
C GLY A 197 -2.69 -5.38 5.99
N ILE A 198 -2.65 -4.13 5.59
CA ILE A 198 -2.95 -3.00 6.46
C ILE A 198 -4.40 -3.14 6.96
N GLY A 199 -4.59 -2.98 8.28
CA GLY A 199 -5.90 -3.17 8.92
C GLY A 199 -6.33 -4.64 9.13
N SER A 200 -5.55 -5.61 8.67
CA SER A 200 -5.80 -7.05 8.84
C SER A 200 -4.58 -7.81 9.38
N GLN A 201 -3.79 -7.18 10.23
CA GLN A 201 -2.56 -7.72 10.86
C GLN A 201 -2.83 -8.99 11.68
N PHE A 202 -4.07 -9.20 12.13
CA PHE A 202 -4.46 -10.41 12.85
C PHE A 202 -4.47 -11.70 11.99
N ALA A 203 -4.21 -11.57 10.69
CA ALA A 203 -3.93 -12.71 9.81
C ALA A 203 -2.57 -13.36 10.10
N PHE A 204 -1.58 -12.58 10.57
CA PHE A 204 -0.25 -13.07 10.89
C PHE A 204 -0.25 -13.80 12.22
N VAL A 205 0.22 -15.05 12.21
CA VAL A 205 0.20 -15.91 13.39
C VAL A 205 1.55 -15.88 14.09
N ALA A 206 1.58 -15.26 15.27
CA ALA A 206 2.75 -15.15 16.13
C ALA A 206 2.72 -16.25 17.22
N GLU A 207 3.89 -16.60 17.77
CA GLU A 207 4.00 -17.53 18.88
C GLU A 207 3.30 -16.95 20.13
N PRO A 208 2.33 -17.67 20.73
CA PRO A 208 1.46 -17.11 21.77
C PRO A 208 2.18 -16.58 23.01
N ASN A 209 3.24 -17.26 23.48
CA ASN A 209 3.96 -16.81 24.67
C ASN A 209 4.79 -15.54 24.36
N TRP A 210 5.42 -15.47 23.17
CA TRP A 210 6.10 -14.26 22.74
C TRP A 210 5.10 -13.11 22.61
N LEU A 211 3.96 -13.33 21.97
CA LEU A 211 2.92 -12.33 21.78
C LEU A 211 2.38 -11.81 23.12
N ALA A 212 2.20 -12.69 24.11
CA ALA A 212 1.73 -12.34 25.45
C ALA A 212 2.72 -11.48 26.25
N THR A 213 4.01 -11.47 25.90
CA THR A 213 5.00 -10.58 26.54
C THR A 213 4.81 -9.11 26.16
N GLY A 214 4.07 -8.81 25.09
CA GLY A 214 3.97 -7.47 24.52
C GLY A 214 5.28 -6.98 23.88
N SER A 215 6.24 -7.88 23.63
CA SER A 215 7.51 -7.53 23.00
C SER A 215 7.31 -6.99 21.60
N GLN A 216 8.06 -5.93 21.27
CA GLN A 216 8.14 -5.36 19.92
C GLN A 216 9.41 -5.82 19.18
N THR A 217 10.23 -6.65 19.79
CA THR A 217 11.51 -7.12 19.25
C THR A 217 11.60 -8.65 19.28
N ASN A 218 12.56 -9.22 18.56
CA ASN A 218 12.81 -10.66 18.48
C ASN A 218 11.54 -11.46 18.13
N PRO A 219 10.87 -11.16 17.01
CA PRO A 219 9.60 -11.79 16.65
C PRO A 219 9.75 -13.29 16.43
N ILE A 220 8.77 -14.05 16.92
CA ILE A 220 8.69 -15.51 16.79
C ILE A 220 7.42 -15.86 16.01
N GLY A 221 7.59 -16.34 14.77
CA GLY A 221 6.51 -16.75 13.87
C GLY A 221 6.71 -18.17 13.35
N THR A 222 5.95 -18.51 12.30
CA THR A 222 6.06 -19.75 11.52
C THR A 222 6.71 -19.52 10.16
N GLY A 223 7.05 -18.27 9.85
CA GLY A 223 7.43 -17.79 8.54
C GLY A 223 8.72 -18.38 7.97
N PRO A 224 9.03 -17.99 6.70
CA PRO A 224 10.16 -18.57 5.96
C PRO A 224 11.52 -18.20 6.52
N PHE A 225 11.63 -17.11 7.28
CA PHE A 225 12.90 -16.70 7.89
C PHE A 225 12.75 -16.48 9.39
N VAL A 226 13.81 -16.78 10.12
CA VAL A 226 13.96 -16.58 11.56
C VAL A 226 14.65 -15.25 11.80
N PHE A 227 14.10 -14.43 12.67
CA PHE A 227 14.73 -13.19 13.12
C PHE A 227 16.15 -13.45 13.61
N GLN A 228 17.09 -12.66 13.14
CA GLN A 228 18.49 -12.68 13.57
C GLN A 228 18.83 -11.45 14.39
N GLU A 229 18.67 -10.26 13.81
CA GLU A 229 18.93 -8.99 14.49
C GLU A 229 18.15 -7.83 13.88
N TRP A 230 17.99 -6.78 14.67
CA TRP A 230 17.49 -5.48 14.27
C TRP A 230 18.34 -4.39 14.91
N VAL A 231 18.98 -3.59 14.07
CA VAL A 231 19.72 -2.39 14.46
C VAL A 231 18.92 -1.19 13.98
N PRO A 232 18.24 -0.44 14.86
CA PRO A 232 17.40 0.69 14.48
C PRO A 232 18.14 1.71 13.59
N ASN A 233 17.49 2.17 12.53
CA ASN A 233 17.98 3.07 11.49
C ASN A 233 19.15 2.50 10.65
N ASP A 234 19.44 1.22 10.72
CA ASP A 234 20.47 0.57 9.92
C ASP A 234 19.94 -0.66 9.18
N HIS A 235 19.48 -1.69 9.88
CA HIS A 235 18.96 -2.88 9.21
C HIS A 235 18.14 -3.81 10.12
N PHE A 236 17.30 -4.61 9.45
CA PHE A 236 16.68 -5.82 9.99
C PHE A 236 17.19 -7.01 9.19
N THR A 237 17.72 -8.04 9.86
CA THR A 237 18.22 -9.27 9.23
C THR A 237 17.48 -10.49 9.75
N ALA A 238 17.11 -11.39 8.83
CA ALA A 238 16.54 -12.69 9.13
C ALA A 238 17.22 -13.79 8.32
N THR A 239 17.37 -14.98 8.92
CA THR A 239 18.02 -16.15 8.30
C THR A 239 17.02 -17.23 7.97
N ARG A 240 17.36 -18.10 7.02
CA ARG A 240 16.53 -19.23 6.58
C ARG A 240 15.94 -20.00 7.76
N ASN A 241 14.64 -20.28 7.69
CA ASN A 241 13.99 -21.25 8.57
C ASN A 241 14.17 -22.66 7.99
N GLU A 242 15.14 -23.42 8.48
CA GLU A 242 15.43 -24.79 8.03
C GLU A 242 14.27 -25.77 8.29
N LYS A 243 13.31 -25.38 9.15
CA LYS A 243 12.12 -26.17 9.46
C LYS A 243 10.84 -25.60 8.85
N TYR A 244 10.99 -24.74 7.81
CA TYR A 244 9.83 -24.14 7.19
C TYR A 244 8.89 -25.22 6.62
N TRP A 245 7.62 -25.11 6.91
CA TRP A 245 6.62 -26.12 6.58
C TRP A 245 6.38 -26.29 5.06
N ARG A 246 6.75 -25.29 4.23
CA ARG A 246 6.72 -25.41 2.77
C ARG A 246 8.05 -25.99 2.29
N THR A 247 8.04 -27.27 1.93
CA THR A 247 9.23 -28.02 1.54
C THR A 247 10.02 -27.33 0.44
N GLY A 248 11.35 -27.21 0.63
CA GLY A 248 12.27 -26.60 -0.32
C GLY A 248 12.31 -25.07 -0.30
N MET A 249 11.59 -24.43 0.62
CA MET A 249 11.59 -22.98 0.82
C MET A 249 12.07 -22.63 2.23
N PRO A 250 12.50 -21.36 2.44
CA PRO A 250 12.83 -20.37 1.42
C PRO A 250 14.08 -20.75 0.63
N TYR A 251 14.29 -20.10 -0.52
CA TYR A 251 15.48 -20.38 -1.32
C TYR A 251 16.73 -19.65 -0.82
N LEU A 252 16.58 -18.40 -0.33
CA LEU A 252 17.69 -17.61 0.22
C LEU A 252 18.18 -18.14 1.56
N ASP A 253 19.45 -17.92 1.89
CA ASP A 253 20.02 -18.18 3.22
C ASP A 253 19.67 -17.07 4.21
N SER A 254 19.61 -15.82 3.71
CA SER A 254 19.26 -14.65 4.54
C SER A 254 18.62 -13.54 3.70
N ILE A 255 17.88 -12.69 4.39
CA ILE A 255 17.35 -11.43 3.86
C ILE A 255 17.66 -10.32 4.86
N THR A 256 18.14 -9.18 4.33
CA THR A 256 18.39 -7.96 5.09
C THR A 256 17.57 -6.83 4.51
N TYR A 257 16.72 -6.22 5.31
CA TYR A 257 16.01 -4.99 4.97
C TYR A 257 16.80 -3.80 5.46
N LYS A 258 17.01 -2.82 4.59
CA LYS A 258 17.78 -1.62 4.86
C LYS A 258 16.91 -0.38 4.67
N PRO A 259 16.53 0.33 5.74
CA PRO A 259 15.76 1.56 5.62
C PRO A 259 16.58 2.66 4.94
N ILE A 260 16.02 3.27 3.91
CA ILE A 260 16.60 4.40 3.15
C ILE A 260 15.48 5.43 2.97
N PRO A 261 15.16 6.22 4.03
CA PRO A 261 14.04 7.17 4.02
C PRO A 261 14.21 8.32 3.03
N ASP A 262 15.43 8.61 2.58
CA ASP A 262 15.70 9.60 1.56
C ASP A 262 15.39 9.00 0.18
N THR A 263 14.26 9.40 -0.39
CA THR A 263 13.74 8.89 -1.67
C THR A 263 14.68 9.15 -2.85
N ASP A 264 15.58 10.14 -2.78
CA ASP A 264 16.57 10.39 -3.83
C ASP A 264 17.76 9.41 -3.74
N GLN A 265 17.93 8.70 -2.62
CA GLN A 265 19.05 7.79 -2.38
C GLN A 265 18.73 6.32 -2.62
N ILE A 266 17.45 5.92 -2.60
CA ILE A 266 17.11 4.50 -2.69
C ILE A 266 17.44 3.93 -4.08
N LEU A 267 17.11 4.66 -5.16
CA LEU A 267 17.46 4.26 -6.53
C LEU A 267 18.98 4.25 -6.73
N ALA A 268 19.70 5.28 -6.24
CA ALA A 268 21.15 5.32 -6.30
C ALA A 268 21.81 4.16 -5.55
N SER A 269 21.18 3.68 -4.49
CA SER A 269 21.64 2.50 -3.73
C SER A 269 21.50 1.20 -4.54
N LEU A 270 20.43 1.07 -5.33
CA LEU A 270 20.26 -0.03 -6.28
C LEU A 270 21.30 0.06 -7.41
N GLU A 271 21.51 1.26 -7.96
CA GLU A 271 22.47 1.50 -9.05
C GLU A 271 23.92 1.21 -8.64
N SER A 272 24.30 1.56 -7.42
CA SER A 272 25.63 1.24 -6.87
C SER A 272 25.81 -0.22 -6.47
N GLY A 273 24.72 -1.00 -6.39
CA GLY A 273 24.73 -2.38 -5.91
C GLY A 273 24.86 -2.53 -4.39
N SER A 274 24.61 -1.44 -3.61
CA SER A 274 24.58 -1.50 -2.15
C SER A 274 23.30 -2.15 -1.62
N ILE A 275 22.25 -2.23 -2.47
CA ILE A 275 21.06 -3.05 -2.29
C ILE A 275 20.80 -3.86 -3.56
N ASP A 276 20.09 -4.97 -3.44
CA ASP A 276 19.78 -5.88 -4.54
C ASP A 276 18.40 -5.63 -5.14
N ILE A 277 17.48 -5.16 -4.35
CA ILE A 277 16.07 -4.92 -4.67
C ILE A 277 15.56 -3.74 -3.86
N MET A 278 14.62 -3.00 -4.41
CA MET A 278 13.93 -1.90 -3.74
C MET A 278 12.45 -1.88 -4.07
N HIS A 279 11.65 -1.31 -3.20
CA HIS A 279 10.32 -0.82 -3.55
C HIS A 279 10.30 0.71 -3.60
N THR A 280 9.38 1.28 -4.34
CA THR A 280 9.18 2.73 -4.43
C THR A 280 7.77 3.06 -4.91
N ASP A 281 7.23 4.18 -4.44
CA ASP A 281 6.04 4.82 -4.99
C ASP A 281 6.38 6.22 -5.54
N THR A 282 7.67 6.55 -5.68
CA THR A 282 8.16 7.83 -6.19
C THR A 282 8.14 7.84 -7.72
N GLY A 283 7.41 8.77 -8.32
CA GLY A 283 7.18 8.82 -9.77
C GLY A 283 8.46 8.94 -10.61
N SER A 284 9.47 9.69 -10.15
CA SER A 284 10.79 9.79 -10.80
C SER A 284 11.51 8.44 -10.85
N ASP A 285 11.52 7.71 -9.74
CA ASP A 285 12.19 6.41 -9.64
C ASP A 285 11.48 5.36 -10.49
N ILE A 286 10.14 5.33 -10.42
CA ILE A 286 9.32 4.45 -11.25
C ILE A 286 9.61 4.69 -12.73
N LYS A 287 9.68 5.97 -13.14
CA LYS A 287 10.02 6.33 -14.51
C LYS A 287 11.44 5.90 -14.87
N ALA A 288 12.42 6.17 -14.03
CA ALA A 288 13.82 5.76 -14.25
C ALA A 288 13.95 4.24 -14.35
N LEU A 289 13.27 3.51 -13.45
CA LEU A 289 13.21 2.05 -13.50
C LEU A 289 12.50 1.54 -14.76
N ARG A 290 11.43 2.16 -15.22
CA ARG A 290 10.74 1.81 -16.48
C ARG A 290 11.64 2.01 -17.71
N ASP A 291 12.42 3.07 -17.73
CA ASP A 291 13.28 3.43 -18.85
C ASP A 291 14.58 2.60 -18.89
N ASN A 292 15.04 2.06 -17.76
CA ASN A 292 16.28 1.28 -17.65
C ASN A 292 16.01 -0.23 -17.62
N THR A 293 16.23 -0.89 -18.77
CA THR A 293 16.01 -2.33 -18.93
C THR A 293 17.08 -3.24 -18.32
N SER A 294 18.11 -2.67 -17.70
CA SER A 294 19.15 -3.43 -16.98
C SER A 294 18.65 -4.02 -15.66
N TYR A 295 17.56 -3.44 -15.10
CA TYR A 295 16.91 -3.93 -13.89
C TYR A 295 15.70 -4.77 -14.21
N ALA A 296 15.45 -5.80 -13.42
CA ALA A 296 14.14 -6.43 -13.35
C ALA A 296 13.15 -5.44 -12.70
N TYR A 297 11.91 -5.45 -13.18
CA TYR A 297 10.91 -4.45 -12.76
C TYR A 297 9.50 -5.01 -12.83
N CYS A 298 8.68 -4.68 -11.83
CA CYS A 298 7.23 -4.77 -11.92
C CYS A 298 6.60 -3.58 -11.19
N ASP A 299 5.39 -3.23 -11.59
CA ASP A 299 4.56 -2.25 -10.88
C ASP A 299 3.10 -2.69 -10.88
N ASP A 300 2.28 -2.04 -10.05
CA ASP A 300 0.87 -2.33 -9.91
C ASP A 300 -0.05 -1.43 -10.76
N SER A 301 0.49 -0.62 -11.68
CA SER A 301 -0.31 0.22 -12.57
C SER A 301 -1.18 -0.58 -13.54
N VAL A 302 -0.79 -1.80 -13.88
CA VAL A 302 -1.48 -2.67 -14.83
C VAL A 302 -2.42 -3.64 -14.13
N LYS A 303 -2.01 -4.16 -12.98
CA LYS A 303 -2.77 -5.15 -12.23
C LYS A 303 -2.53 -5.00 -10.73
N VAL A 304 -3.55 -4.54 -10.02
CA VAL A 304 -3.59 -4.50 -8.56
C VAL A 304 -4.49 -5.61 -8.02
N ALA A 305 -4.25 -6.03 -6.79
CA ALA A 305 -5.19 -6.85 -6.04
C ALA A 305 -6.29 -5.95 -5.46
N GLY A 306 -7.35 -5.72 -6.22
CA GLY A 306 -8.44 -4.82 -5.83
C GLY A 306 -8.19 -3.35 -6.17
N GLU A 307 -8.36 -2.46 -5.20
CA GLU A 307 -8.13 -1.03 -5.36
C GLU A 307 -6.70 -0.67 -4.95
N PRO A 308 -6.01 0.22 -5.68
CA PRO A 308 -4.71 0.75 -5.26
C PRO A 308 -4.86 1.71 -4.07
N ASP A 309 -3.73 2.02 -3.43
CA ASP A 309 -3.68 3.12 -2.49
C ASP A 309 -3.95 4.46 -3.17
N MET A 310 -4.44 5.43 -2.40
CA MET A 310 -4.80 6.74 -2.94
C MET A 310 -4.21 7.88 -2.13
N GLY A 311 -3.41 8.70 -2.78
CA GLY A 311 -2.90 9.95 -2.22
C GLY A 311 -4.04 10.94 -1.98
N CYS A 312 -4.08 11.50 -0.78
CA CYS A 312 -5.08 12.47 -0.37
C CYS A 312 -4.55 13.42 0.71
N ILE A 313 -5.24 14.53 0.89
CA ILE A 313 -5.17 15.26 2.16
C ILE A 313 -6.24 14.66 3.07
N GLN A 314 -5.84 14.00 4.15
CA GLN A 314 -6.75 13.53 5.20
C GLN A 314 -7.09 14.67 6.13
N LEU A 315 -8.38 14.89 6.39
CA LEU A 315 -8.90 15.99 7.20
C LEU A 315 -9.42 15.46 8.54
N ASN A 316 -9.16 16.19 9.62
CA ASN A 316 -9.74 15.87 10.92
C ASN A 316 -11.10 16.58 11.07
N LEU A 317 -12.19 15.88 10.78
CA LEU A 317 -13.54 16.46 10.76
C LEU A 317 -14.05 16.88 12.15
N SER A 318 -13.43 16.40 13.23
CA SER A 318 -13.82 16.75 14.60
C SER A 318 -13.31 18.12 15.05
N LYS A 319 -12.41 18.75 14.29
CA LYS A 319 -11.76 20.02 14.63
C LYS A 319 -12.12 21.14 13.65
N ALA A 320 -12.14 22.38 14.15
CA ALA A 320 -12.05 23.54 13.27
C ALA A 320 -10.66 23.53 12.60
N PRO A 321 -10.54 23.98 11.32
CA PRO A 321 -11.63 24.51 10.50
C PRO A 321 -12.40 23.43 9.73
N PHE A 322 -12.04 22.12 9.85
CA PHE A 322 -12.56 21.05 9.00
C PHE A 322 -13.89 20.44 9.45
N ASN A 323 -14.45 20.87 10.57
CA ASN A 323 -15.87 20.66 10.88
C ASN A 323 -16.80 21.45 9.93
N ASN A 324 -16.27 22.36 9.10
CA ASN A 324 -17.00 23.13 8.10
C ASN A 324 -16.94 22.46 6.72
N LEU A 325 -18.07 21.89 6.27
CA LEU A 325 -18.16 21.20 4.96
C LEU A 325 -17.81 22.13 3.78
N LYS A 326 -18.19 23.42 3.81
CA LYS A 326 -17.85 24.34 2.70
C LYS A 326 -16.35 24.51 2.53
N LEU A 327 -15.58 24.51 3.62
CA LEU A 327 -14.13 24.58 3.52
C LEU A 327 -13.55 23.30 2.91
N ARG A 328 -14.05 22.12 3.30
CA ARG A 328 -13.63 20.85 2.69
C ARG A 328 -13.95 20.80 1.19
N GLN A 329 -15.15 21.28 0.82
CA GLN A 329 -15.52 21.44 -0.60
C GLN A 329 -14.60 22.42 -1.34
N ALA A 330 -14.24 23.53 -0.71
CA ALA A 330 -13.32 24.50 -1.30
C ALA A 330 -11.94 23.88 -1.56
N MET A 331 -11.42 23.07 -0.64
CA MET A 331 -10.17 22.34 -0.82
C MET A 331 -10.25 21.37 -2.00
N ALA A 332 -11.33 20.57 -2.09
CA ALA A 332 -11.52 19.63 -3.20
C ALA A 332 -11.62 20.36 -4.56
N TYR A 333 -12.31 21.51 -4.62
CA TYR A 333 -12.33 22.34 -5.84
C TYR A 333 -10.98 23.01 -6.14
N ALA A 334 -10.12 23.25 -5.15
CA ALA A 334 -8.81 23.88 -5.33
C ALA A 334 -7.74 22.89 -5.79
N THR A 335 -7.88 21.61 -5.50
CA THR A 335 -6.89 20.60 -5.80
C THR A 335 -7.00 20.11 -7.25
N ASN A 336 -5.97 20.39 -8.05
CA ASN A 336 -5.88 19.96 -9.45
C ASN A 336 -5.11 18.63 -9.55
N SER A 337 -5.85 17.50 -9.48
CA SER A 337 -5.29 16.16 -9.56
C SER A 337 -4.57 15.88 -10.89
N GLU A 338 -5.08 16.40 -12.01
CA GLU A 338 -4.44 16.20 -13.32
C GLU A 338 -3.05 16.87 -13.37
N GLN A 339 -2.96 18.10 -12.85
CA GLN A 339 -1.69 18.81 -12.78
C GLN A 339 -0.74 18.15 -11.75
N TYR A 340 -1.27 17.67 -10.60
CA TYR A 340 -0.49 16.94 -9.60
C TYR A 340 0.25 15.76 -10.24
N VAL A 341 -0.48 14.91 -10.96
CA VAL A 341 0.08 13.73 -11.63
C VAL A 341 1.23 14.10 -12.59
N GLN A 342 1.09 15.21 -13.31
CA GLN A 342 2.15 15.64 -14.25
C GLN A 342 3.39 16.23 -13.54
N VAL A 343 3.17 17.02 -12.49
CA VAL A 343 4.25 17.79 -11.83
C VAL A 343 4.97 16.98 -10.77
N ILE A 344 4.21 16.22 -9.95
CA ILE A 344 4.76 15.46 -8.83
C ILE A 344 5.11 14.03 -9.24
N ASP A 345 4.19 13.35 -9.94
CA ASP A 345 4.34 11.93 -10.25
C ASP A 345 4.90 11.67 -11.66
N ASN A 346 5.37 12.72 -12.38
CA ASN A 346 5.96 12.60 -13.72
C ASN A 346 5.05 11.85 -14.74
N GLY A 347 3.74 11.92 -14.58
CA GLY A 347 2.77 11.22 -15.43
C GLY A 347 2.68 9.71 -15.19
N VAL A 348 3.27 9.19 -14.12
CA VAL A 348 3.30 7.74 -13.81
C VAL A 348 1.98 7.27 -13.22
N THR A 349 1.33 8.09 -12.40
CA THR A 349 0.09 7.78 -11.71
C THR A 349 -1.14 8.29 -12.47
N GLU A 350 -2.33 8.05 -11.92
CA GLU A 350 -3.60 8.56 -12.45
C GLU A 350 -4.26 9.54 -11.45
N PRO A 351 -4.97 10.57 -11.96
CA PRO A 351 -5.78 11.43 -11.10
C PRO A 351 -6.82 10.65 -10.32
N SER A 352 -7.06 11.02 -9.06
CA SER A 352 -8.08 10.39 -8.24
C SER A 352 -9.19 11.36 -7.85
N ASN A 353 -10.43 10.86 -7.83
CA ASN A 353 -11.62 11.54 -7.33
C ASN A 353 -12.45 10.65 -6.38
N GLY A 354 -11.86 9.58 -5.88
CA GLY A 354 -12.52 8.64 -4.98
C GLY A 354 -11.75 7.33 -4.82
N VAL A 355 -12.27 6.47 -3.99
CA VAL A 355 -11.62 5.23 -3.53
C VAL A 355 -11.70 4.05 -4.51
N PHE A 356 -12.53 4.15 -5.57
CA PHE A 356 -12.71 3.05 -6.51
C PHE A 356 -12.21 3.40 -7.91
N THR A 357 -11.49 2.47 -8.54
CA THR A 357 -11.00 2.58 -9.91
C THR A 357 -12.13 2.37 -10.93
N SER A 358 -11.95 2.84 -12.16
CA SER A 358 -12.94 2.67 -13.24
C SER A 358 -13.22 1.21 -13.61
N THR A 359 -12.36 0.28 -13.23
CA THR A 359 -12.52 -1.17 -13.41
C THR A 359 -13.25 -1.84 -12.26
N SER A 360 -13.43 -1.13 -11.15
CA SER A 360 -14.12 -1.64 -9.96
C SER A 360 -15.64 -1.71 -10.17
N PRO A 361 -16.32 -2.77 -9.68
CA PRO A 361 -17.78 -2.83 -9.69
C PRO A 361 -18.45 -1.76 -8.82
N TYR A 362 -17.68 -1.17 -7.90
CA TYR A 362 -18.13 -0.14 -6.96
C TYR A 362 -17.95 1.29 -7.50
N TYR A 363 -17.32 1.42 -8.66
CA TYR A 363 -17.06 2.71 -9.30
C TYR A 363 -18.37 3.41 -9.71
N LEU A 364 -18.35 4.73 -9.61
CA LEU A 364 -19.39 5.61 -10.11
C LEU A 364 -18.76 6.68 -10.98
N THR A 365 -19.18 6.78 -12.24
CA THR A 365 -18.75 7.85 -13.16
C THR A 365 -19.05 9.24 -12.60
N ASN A 366 -20.11 9.37 -11.82
CA ASN A 366 -20.48 10.56 -11.08
C ASN A 366 -20.79 10.16 -9.62
N ASN A 367 -19.78 10.22 -8.76
CA ASN A 367 -19.93 9.97 -7.34
C ASN A 367 -20.28 11.24 -6.53
N GLY A 368 -20.33 12.42 -7.20
CA GLY A 368 -20.59 13.72 -6.57
C GLY A 368 -19.35 14.45 -6.07
N TYR A 369 -18.15 13.90 -6.23
CA TYR A 369 -16.91 14.56 -5.80
C TYR A 369 -16.64 15.82 -6.64
N PRO A 370 -16.22 16.96 -6.01
CA PRO A 370 -15.92 18.20 -6.72
C PRO A 370 -14.79 18.02 -7.75
N LYS A 371 -15.03 18.49 -8.98
CA LYS A 371 -13.97 18.60 -9.99
C LYS A 371 -13.23 19.91 -9.83
N TYR A 372 -11.93 19.94 -10.13
CA TYR A 372 -11.13 21.15 -10.04
C TYR A 372 -11.84 22.37 -10.65
N ASN A 373 -11.99 23.42 -9.84
CA ASN A 373 -12.58 24.69 -10.23
C ASN A 373 -12.14 25.78 -9.26
N LEU A 374 -11.04 26.46 -9.59
CA LEU A 374 -10.44 27.49 -8.74
C LEU A 374 -11.41 28.65 -8.43
N ALA A 375 -12.26 29.04 -9.39
CA ALA A 375 -13.23 30.11 -9.17
C ALA A 375 -14.28 29.72 -8.12
N MET A 376 -14.75 28.47 -8.13
CA MET A 376 -15.66 27.93 -7.12
C MET A 376 -14.96 27.80 -5.76
N ALA A 377 -13.72 27.36 -5.73
CA ALA A 377 -12.92 27.29 -4.52
C ALA A 377 -12.79 28.68 -3.86
N LYS A 378 -12.40 29.71 -4.62
CA LYS A 378 -12.32 31.12 -4.14
C LYS A 378 -13.64 31.64 -3.62
N LYS A 379 -14.74 31.31 -4.29
CA LYS A 379 -16.10 31.68 -3.86
C LYS A 379 -16.42 31.07 -2.49
N LEU A 380 -16.23 29.75 -2.32
CA LEU A 380 -16.50 29.05 -1.06
C LEU A 380 -15.60 29.53 0.07
N VAL A 381 -14.33 29.80 -0.18
CA VAL A 381 -13.42 30.42 0.80
C VAL A 381 -13.93 31.77 1.26
N SER A 382 -14.39 32.62 0.32
CA SER A 382 -14.98 33.92 0.65
C SER A 382 -16.27 33.77 1.49
N GLU A 383 -17.13 32.81 1.17
CA GLU A 383 -18.34 32.54 1.94
C GLU A 383 -18.02 32.05 3.37
N VAL A 384 -16.99 31.20 3.54
CA VAL A 384 -16.53 30.75 4.87
C VAL A 384 -16.03 31.94 5.68
N LYS A 385 -15.19 32.82 5.10
CA LYS A 385 -14.69 34.03 5.74
C LYS A 385 -15.82 34.99 6.13
N ALA A 386 -16.79 35.21 5.24
CA ALA A 386 -17.93 36.07 5.48
C ALA A 386 -18.84 35.57 6.62
N ALA A 387 -18.90 34.25 6.83
CA ALA A 387 -19.59 33.62 7.94
C ALA A 387 -18.78 33.59 9.27
N GLY A 388 -17.60 34.21 9.30
CA GLY A 388 -16.72 34.22 10.47
C GLY A 388 -15.91 32.94 10.67
N GLY A 389 -15.92 32.02 9.68
CA GLY A 389 -15.17 30.77 9.74
C GLY A 389 -13.69 30.95 9.43
N SER A 390 -12.82 30.15 10.06
CA SER A 390 -11.40 30.10 9.74
C SER A 390 -11.16 29.39 8.40
N VAL A 391 -10.17 29.90 7.65
CA VAL A 391 -9.62 29.26 6.45
C VAL A 391 -8.11 29.06 6.59
N SER A 392 -7.62 29.13 7.85
CA SER A 392 -6.22 28.93 8.22
C SER A 392 -6.08 27.60 8.92
N PHE A 393 -5.09 26.79 8.54
CA PHE A 393 -4.81 25.48 9.10
C PHE A 393 -3.37 25.03 8.86
N THR A 394 -2.97 23.99 9.58
CA THR A 394 -1.70 23.29 9.43
C THR A 394 -1.89 22.09 8.51
N LEU A 395 -1.00 21.91 7.52
CA LEU A 395 -0.89 20.71 6.69
C LEU A 395 0.39 19.97 7.07
N GLY A 396 0.23 18.84 7.75
CA GLY A 396 1.33 17.93 8.05
C GLY A 396 1.76 17.16 6.81
N HIS A 397 3.08 16.96 6.67
CA HIS A 397 3.68 16.17 5.60
C HIS A 397 4.95 15.49 6.09
N THR A 398 5.41 14.43 5.43
CA THR A 398 6.71 13.83 5.75
C THR A 398 7.87 14.72 5.29
N PRO A 399 8.99 14.78 6.04
CA PRO A 399 10.10 15.70 5.74
C PRO A 399 11.06 15.19 4.64
N ASP A 400 10.83 13.99 4.12
CA ASP A 400 11.61 13.47 2.99
C ASP A 400 11.40 14.33 1.72
N PRO A 401 12.26 14.20 0.69
CA PRO A 401 12.17 15.04 -0.52
C PRO A 401 10.80 14.97 -1.19
N LYS A 402 10.21 13.78 -1.33
CA LYS A 402 8.89 13.58 -1.94
C LYS A 402 7.77 14.20 -1.10
N GLY A 403 7.75 13.90 0.20
CA GLY A 403 6.74 14.44 1.13
C GLY A 403 6.76 15.97 1.19
N SER A 404 7.96 16.57 1.21
CA SER A 404 8.13 18.02 1.16
C SER A 404 7.62 18.62 -0.13
N GLN A 405 7.93 18.02 -1.28
CA GLN A 405 7.44 18.44 -2.59
C GLN A 405 5.91 18.38 -2.69
N ILE A 406 5.30 17.31 -2.19
CA ILE A 406 3.84 17.15 -2.13
C ILE A 406 3.23 18.24 -1.25
N GLY A 407 3.78 18.47 -0.06
CA GLY A 407 3.29 19.50 0.87
C GLY A 407 3.33 20.90 0.27
N GLU A 408 4.46 21.30 -0.32
CA GLU A 408 4.64 22.60 -0.96
C GLU A 408 3.70 22.79 -2.16
N TYR A 409 3.54 21.78 -3.00
CA TYR A 409 2.64 21.82 -4.14
C TYR A 409 1.17 22.01 -3.73
N LEU A 410 0.70 21.21 -2.76
CA LEU A 410 -0.67 21.33 -2.25
C LEU A 410 -0.88 22.67 -1.53
N GLN A 411 0.10 23.13 -0.74
CA GLN A 411 0.06 24.44 -0.10
C GLN A 411 -0.16 25.54 -1.14
N GLN A 412 0.60 25.53 -2.23
CA GLN A 412 0.48 26.54 -3.30
C GLN A 412 -0.94 26.57 -3.89
N GLN A 413 -1.52 25.41 -4.23
CA GLN A 413 -2.86 25.34 -4.81
C GLN A 413 -3.95 25.85 -3.85
N LEU A 414 -3.86 25.48 -2.57
CA LEU A 414 -4.81 25.90 -1.55
C LEU A 414 -4.68 27.40 -1.23
N GLN A 415 -3.46 27.93 -1.21
CA GLN A 415 -3.21 29.37 -1.05
C GLN A 415 -3.72 30.19 -2.24
N GLU A 416 -3.61 29.67 -3.47
CA GLU A 416 -4.18 30.32 -4.64
C GLU A 416 -5.73 30.45 -4.53
N ALA A 417 -6.39 29.52 -3.87
CA ALA A 417 -7.81 29.60 -3.57
C ALA A 417 -8.15 30.59 -2.43
N GLY A 418 -7.15 31.17 -1.75
CA GLY A 418 -7.30 32.15 -0.68
C GLY A 418 -7.33 31.58 0.74
N MET A 419 -6.89 30.33 0.92
CA MET A 419 -6.66 29.71 2.25
C MET A 419 -5.29 30.12 2.78
N THR A 420 -5.08 30.00 4.10
CA THR A 420 -3.78 30.19 4.75
C THR A 420 -3.30 28.82 5.24
N VAL A 421 -2.25 28.29 4.62
CA VAL A 421 -1.73 26.95 4.91
C VAL A 421 -0.32 27.04 5.46
N THR A 422 -0.09 26.46 6.64
CA THR A 422 1.23 26.31 7.25
C THR A 422 1.67 24.86 7.12
N LEU A 423 2.86 24.62 6.57
CA LEU A 423 3.42 23.27 6.50
C LEU A 423 4.04 22.87 7.84
N GLU A 424 3.82 21.63 8.23
CA GLU A 424 4.37 21.02 9.45
C GLU A 424 5.01 19.67 9.12
N PRO A 425 6.33 19.52 9.26
CA PRO A 425 6.98 18.23 9.04
C PRO A 425 6.62 17.23 10.14
N VAL A 426 6.16 16.04 9.75
CA VAL A 426 5.81 14.91 10.62
C VAL A 426 6.62 13.70 10.18
N LEU A 427 7.45 13.16 11.05
CA LEU A 427 8.27 11.99 10.72
C LEU A 427 7.41 10.79 10.30
N GLN A 428 7.87 10.04 9.28
CA GLN A 428 7.16 8.88 8.74
C GLN A 428 6.81 7.86 9.83
N ASP A 429 7.73 7.57 10.73
CA ASP A 429 7.55 6.65 11.85
C ASP A 429 6.54 7.11 12.92
N SER A 430 6.10 8.36 12.85
CA SER A 430 5.21 9.00 13.81
C SER A 430 3.85 9.36 13.20
N ILE A 431 3.74 9.46 11.88
CA ILE A 431 2.56 10.00 11.19
C ILE A 431 1.29 9.19 11.47
N ILE A 432 1.40 7.86 11.55
CA ILE A 432 0.26 6.99 11.87
C ILE A 432 -0.25 7.29 13.29
N ASN A 433 0.65 7.43 14.25
CA ASN A 433 0.27 7.76 15.63
C ASN A 433 -0.35 9.15 15.73
N VAL A 434 0.17 10.14 14.99
CA VAL A 434 -0.41 11.50 14.88
C VAL A 434 -1.84 11.42 14.34
N ALA A 435 -2.08 10.59 13.32
CA ALA A 435 -3.41 10.38 12.73
C ALA A 435 -4.36 9.68 13.71
N LEU A 436 -3.93 8.60 14.36
CA LEU A 436 -4.72 7.84 15.35
C LEU A 436 -5.11 8.70 16.55
N THR A 437 -4.19 9.50 17.08
CA THR A 437 -4.44 10.38 18.22
C THR A 437 -5.19 11.66 17.85
N GLY A 438 -5.29 11.98 16.55
CA GLY A 438 -5.90 13.20 16.04
C GLY A 438 -5.11 14.46 16.36
N ALA A 439 -3.82 14.34 16.56
CA ALA A 439 -2.90 15.47 16.80
C ALA A 439 -2.57 16.21 15.50
N TYR A 440 -3.57 16.41 14.63
CA TYR A 440 -3.43 17.10 13.35
C TYR A 440 -4.72 17.83 12.99
N GLU A 441 -4.65 18.75 12.03
CA GLU A 441 -5.77 19.36 11.34
C GLU A 441 -5.95 18.75 9.95
N ALA A 442 -4.90 18.78 9.11
CA ALA A 442 -4.80 18.12 7.82
C ALA A 442 -3.45 17.40 7.69
N LEU A 443 -3.42 16.26 7.02
CA LEU A 443 -2.19 15.50 6.72
C LEU A 443 -2.15 15.16 5.23
N THR A 444 -0.99 15.25 4.59
CA THR A 444 -0.75 14.47 3.39
C THR A 444 -0.78 12.99 3.78
N TRP A 445 -1.61 12.22 3.12
CA TRP A 445 -1.91 10.87 3.52
C TRP A 445 -2.07 9.95 2.31
N ARG A 446 -1.88 8.69 2.53
CA ARG A 446 -2.22 7.65 1.57
C ARG A 446 -3.33 6.79 2.18
N GLN A 447 -4.54 6.87 1.61
CA GLN A 447 -5.63 6.00 2.01
C GLN A 447 -5.38 4.62 1.42
N PHE A 448 -5.49 3.61 2.24
CA PHE A 448 -5.09 2.25 1.91
C PHE A 448 -5.96 1.64 0.81
N GLY A 449 -5.32 1.01 -0.14
CA GLY A 449 -5.92 0.14 -1.12
C GLY A 449 -6.48 -1.13 -0.48
N ALA A 450 -7.40 -1.80 -1.16
CA ALA A 450 -8.03 -2.99 -0.62
C ALA A 450 -8.48 -3.95 -1.71
N VAL A 451 -8.17 -5.22 -1.54
CA VAL A 451 -8.65 -6.30 -2.42
C VAL A 451 -10.16 -6.52 -2.30
N ASN A 452 -10.71 -6.25 -1.14
CA ASN A 452 -12.14 -6.19 -0.87
C ASN A 452 -12.43 -4.91 -0.09
N PRO A 453 -13.43 -4.10 -0.46
CA PRO A 453 -13.70 -2.81 0.17
C PRO A 453 -14.02 -2.91 1.66
N ASP A 454 -14.47 -4.05 2.14
CA ASP A 454 -14.71 -4.28 3.58
C ASP A 454 -13.44 -4.17 4.43
N LEU A 455 -12.26 -4.39 3.86
CA LEU A 455 -10.99 -4.20 4.57
C LEU A 455 -10.81 -2.75 5.06
N ASN A 456 -11.43 -1.78 4.39
CA ASN A 456 -11.45 -0.38 4.80
C ASN A 456 -12.57 -0.04 5.81
N TYR A 457 -13.40 -1.01 6.20
CA TYR A 457 -14.48 -0.78 7.18
C TYR A 457 -13.99 -0.09 8.45
N ILE A 458 -12.86 -0.53 9.00
CA ILE A 458 -12.32 -0.01 10.26
C ILE A 458 -11.91 1.46 10.19
N PHE A 459 -11.51 1.94 9.00
CA PHE A 459 -11.09 3.31 8.75
C PHE A 459 -12.27 4.24 8.44
N TRP A 460 -13.41 3.69 8.00
CA TRP A 460 -14.57 4.50 7.56
C TRP A 460 -15.76 4.42 8.51
N THR A 461 -15.83 3.39 9.37
CA THR A 461 -16.97 3.23 10.28
C THR A 461 -17.02 4.35 11.33
N PRO A 462 -18.19 5.02 11.51
CA PRO A 462 -18.37 6.06 12.52
C PRO A 462 -18.10 5.58 13.95
N THR A 463 -18.31 4.30 14.24
CA THR A 463 -18.06 3.71 15.56
C THR A 463 -16.61 3.81 15.99
N ASN A 464 -15.66 3.85 15.03
CA ASN A 464 -14.23 3.98 15.28
C ASN A 464 -13.76 5.44 15.28
N ALA A 465 -14.66 6.42 15.09
CA ALA A 465 -14.36 7.85 15.06
C ALA A 465 -14.44 8.52 16.44
N SER A 466 -15.19 7.94 17.38
CA SER A 466 -15.64 8.59 18.61
C SER A 466 -14.82 8.28 19.86
N THR A 467 -13.76 7.47 19.76
CA THR A 467 -12.91 7.17 20.92
C THR A 467 -12.08 8.41 21.28
N PRO A 468 -12.23 9.00 22.47
CA PRO A 468 -11.43 10.15 22.88
C PRO A 468 -9.94 9.81 22.86
N GLY A 469 -9.14 10.64 22.16
CA GLY A 469 -7.69 10.53 22.11
C GLY A 469 -7.12 9.42 21.23
N PHE A 470 -7.95 8.51 20.69
CA PHE A 470 -7.49 7.45 19.79
C PHE A 470 -8.66 7.00 18.88
N ALA A 471 -8.50 7.07 17.57
CA ALA A 471 -9.53 6.68 16.63
C ALA A 471 -8.95 6.02 15.38
N ILE A 472 -9.38 4.78 15.07
CA ILE A 472 -8.99 4.07 13.85
C ILE A 472 -9.62 4.76 12.62
N ASN A 473 -10.84 5.29 12.71
CA ASN A 473 -11.35 6.24 11.74
C ASN A 473 -10.64 7.59 11.97
N MET A 474 -9.43 7.70 11.45
CA MET A 474 -8.53 8.82 11.70
C MET A 474 -9.09 10.16 11.20
N ALA A 475 -9.88 10.15 10.12
CA ALA A 475 -10.59 11.34 9.65
C ALA A 475 -11.71 11.80 10.59
N ARG A 476 -12.14 10.95 11.54
CA ARG A 476 -13.22 11.21 12.50
C ARG A 476 -14.55 11.59 11.85
N ASN A 477 -14.84 10.94 10.71
CA ASN A 477 -16.16 11.05 10.08
C ASN A 477 -17.20 10.28 10.89
N THR A 478 -18.26 10.96 11.30
CA THR A 478 -19.32 10.41 12.16
C THR A 478 -20.67 10.27 11.46
N ASP A 479 -20.72 10.34 10.13
CA ASP A 479 -21.97 10.19 9.38
C ASP A 479 -22.60 8.79 9.61
N PRO A 480 -23.80 8.69 10.21
CA PRO A 480 -24.45 7.41 10.48
C PRO A 480 -24.87 6.65 9.21
N ALA A 481 -25.06 7.36 8.08
CA ALA A 481 -25.37 6.72 6.80
C ALA A 481 -24.19 5.85 6.32
N MET A 482 -22.95 6.25 6.65
CA MET A 482 -21.75 5.46 6.36
C MET A 482 -21.81 4.10 7.08
N GLN A 483 -22.17 4.06 8.36
CA GLN A 483 -22.32 2.81 9.11
C GLN A 483 -23.32 1.88 8.46
N THR A 484 -24.47 2.42 8.05
CA THR A 484 -25.53 1.63 7.40
C THR A 484 -25.03 1.00 6.08
N ALA A 485 -24.38 1.80 5.24
CA ALA A 485 -23.86 1.33 3.95
C ALA A 485 -22.76 0.26 4.15
N LEU A 486 -21.83 0.49 5.08
CA LEU A 486 -20.75 -0.45 5.37
C LEU A 486 -21.28 -1.79 5.89
N LEU A 487 -22.23 -1.78 6.83
CA LEU A 487 -22.85 -3.02 7.34
C LEU A 487 -23.62 -3.75 6.25
N GLN A 488 -24.37 -3.04 5.41
CA GLN A 488 -25.09 -3.65 4.28
C GLN A 488 -24.12 -4.35 3.30
N GLY A 489 -22.95 -3.77 3.03
CA GLY A 489 -21.92 -4.38 2.22
C GLY A 489 -21.29 -5.61 2.87
N ARG A 490 -20.98 -5.53 4.16
CA ARG A 490 -20.33 -6.60 4.96
C ARG A 490 -21.22 -7.83 5.16
N GLU A 491 -22.50 -7.62 5.49
CA GLU A 491 -23.40 -8.65 5.94
C GLU A 491 -24.16 -9.36 4.81
N SER A 492 -24.18 -8.78 3.61
CA SER A 492 -24.93 -9.35 2.48
C SER A 492 -24.17 -10.49 1.81
N THR A 493 -24.87 -11.59 1.57
CA THR A 493 -24.39 -12.67 0.67
C THR A 493 -24.79 -12.43 -0.79
N VAL A 494 -25.53 -11.37 -1.08
CA VAL A 494 -26.00 -11.01 -2.43
C VAL A 494 -25.07 -9.97 -3.02
N GLN A 495 -24.33 -10.33 -4.06
CA GLN A 495 -23.35 -9.45 -4.72
C GLN A 495 -23.93 -8.11 -5.16
N ALA A 496 -25.13 -8.09 -5.74
CA ALA A 496 -25.77 -6.84 -6.18
C ALA A 496 -26.02 -5.88 -5.00
N THR A 497 -26.36 -6.41 -3.83
CA THR A 497 -26.53 -5.62 -2.59
C THR A 497 -25.19 -5.08 -2.12
N GLN A 498 -24.12 -5.88 -2.14
CA GLN A 498 -22.77 -5.44 -1.79
C GLN A 498 -22.32 -4.30 -2.71
N VAL A 499 -22.51 -4.47 -4.02
CA VAL A 499 -22.15 -3.43 -5.02
C VAL A 499 -22.91 -2.12 -4.74
N ALA A 500 -24.22 -2.18 -4.53
CA ALA A 500 -25.02 -0.98 -4.23
C ALA A 500 -24.58 -0.30 -2.92
N ALA A 501 -24.24 -1.08 -1.92
CA ALA A 501 -23.79 -0.60 -0.60
C ALA A 501 -22.43 0.15 -0.72
N TYR A 502 -21.43 -0.44 -1.39
CA TYR A 502 -20.14 0.24 -1.57
C TYR A 502 -20.19 1.40 -2.58
N GLN A 503 -21.10 1.39 -3.55
CA GLN A 503 -21.40 2.58 -4.33
C GLN A 503 -21.99 3.69 -3.45
N GLN A 504 -22.79 3.36 -2.44
CA GLN A 504 -23.27 4.34 -1.48
C GLN A 504 -22.13 4.86 -0.57
N VAL A 505 -21.21 4.00 -0.13
CA VAL A 505 -19.98 4.42 0.57
C VAL A 505 -19.20 5.44 -0.28
N ASN A 506 -19.03 5.18 -1.58
CA ASN A 506 -18.35 6.10 -2.49
C ASN A 506 -19.04 7.48 -2.57
N ARG A 507 -20.38 7.52 -2.63
CA ARG A 507 -21.14 8.80 -2.59
C ARG A 507 -20.95 9.53 -1.27
N LEU A 508 -21.04 8.83 -0.15
CA LEU A 508 -20.89 9.43 1.19
C LEU A 508 -19.48 10.01 1.40
N LEU A 509 -18.43 9.30 1.00
CA LEU A 509 -17.06 9.83 1.02
C LEU A 509 -16.92 11.10 0.16
N SER A 510 -17.63 11.16 -0.97
CA SER A 510 -17.62 12.32 -1.84
C SER A 510 -18.45 13.51 -1.31
N GLN A 511 -19.49 13.23 -0.52
CA GLN A 511 -20.34 14.24 0.11
C GLN A 511 -19.72 14.83 1.36
N ASP A 512 -19.13 13.99 2.20
CA ASP A 512 -18.53 14.39 3.48
C ASP A 512 -17.13 14.96 3.32
N ILE A 513 -16.42 14.55 2.27
CA ILE A 513 -15.05 14.95 1.95
C ILE A 513 -14.12 14.84 3.17
N PRO A 514 -13.96 13.65 3.77
CA PRO A 514 -12.94 13.41 4.77
C PRO A 514 -11.54 13.37 4.17
N TYR A 515 -11.47 13.15 2.86
CA TYR A 515 -10.27 13.06 2.05
C TYR A 515 -10.36 13.99 0.85
N VAL A 516 -9.32 14.79 0.62
CA VAL A 516 -9.16 15.56 -0.60
C VAL A 516 -8.21 14.80 -1.52
N TRP A 517 -8.77 14.10 -2.50
CA TRP A 517 -8.04 13.19 -3.39
C TRP A 517 -7.16 13.94 -4.39
N TYR A 518 -5.95 13.40 -4.67
CA TYR A 518 -5.09 13.98 -5.70
C TYR A 518 -4.51 12.95 -6.69
N ALA A 519 -4.13 11.73 -6.28
CA ALA A 519 -3.59 10.74 -7.20
C ALA A 519 -3.87 9.31 -6.72
N ARG A 520 -3.85 8.35 -7.63
CA ARG A 520 -3.71 6.93 -7.31
C ARG A 520 -2.24 6.63 -7.13
N THR A 521 -1.89 5.94 -6.07
CA THR A 521 -0.50 5.51 -5.86
C THR A 521 -0.18 4.36 -6.79
N VAL A 522 1.01 4.38 -7.36
CA VAL A 522 1.61 3.24 -8.07
C VAL A 522 2.82 2.80 -7.27
N TRP A 523 2.83 1.54 -6.87
CA TRP A 523 3.98 0.90 -6.28
C TRP A 523 4.78 0.13 -7.31
N ALA A 524 6.10 0.20 -7.23
CA ALA A 524 7.01 -0.53 -8.09
C ALA A 524 8.10 -1.23 -7.30
N ILE A 525 8.58 -2.33 -7.87
CA ILE A 525 9.79 -3.04 -7.45
C ILE A 525 10.82 -2.92 -8.56
N GLY A 526 12.00 -2.42 -8.21
CA GLY A 526 13.21 -2.48 -9.02
C GLY A 526 14.21 -3.45 -8.42
N ALA A 527 14.81 -4.30 -9.24
CA ALA A 527 15.77 -5.30 -8.75
C ALA A 527 16.94 -5.49 -9.69
N ALA A 528 18.11 -5.77 -9.14
CA ALA A 528 19.26 -6.20 -9.92
C ALA A 528 18.91 -7.48 -10.70
N ALA A 529 19.45 -7.66 -11.92
CA ALA A 529 19.13 -8.77 -12.80
C ALA A 529 19.35 -10.17 -12.20
N LYS A 530 20.21 -10.26 -11.19
CA LYS A 530 20.45 -11.51 -10.43
C LYS A 530 19.29 -11.91 -9.52
N VAL A 531 18.40 -10.98 -9.15
CA VAL A 531 17.27 -11.25 -8.26
C VAL A 531 16.13 -11.84 -9.08
N GLN A 532 15.69 -13.02 -8.73
CA GLN A 532 14.73 -13.79 -9.47
C GLN A 532 13.47 -14.05 -8.66
N ASN A 533 12.33 -14.14 -9.34
CA ASN A 533 11.06 -14.66 -8.83
C ASN A 533 10.42 -13.84 -7.71
N PHE A 534 10.71 -12.53 -7.62
CA PHE A 534 10.13 -11.66 -6.59
C PHE A 534 8.65 -11.30 -6.85
N ASN A 535 8.15 -11.48 -8.08
CA ASN A 535 6.77 -11.19 -8.49
C ASN A 535 5.99 -12.46 -8.92
N ASN A 536 6.35 -13.63 -8.43
CA ASN A 536 5.70 -14.89 -8.81
C ASN A 536 5.52 -15.85 -7.61
N PRO A 537 4.90 -15.42 -6.51
CA PRO A 537 4.62 -16.34 -5.43
C PRO A 537 3.57 -17.38 -5.84
N THR A 538 3.57 -18.50 -5.12
CA THR A 538 2.55 -19.53 -5.28
C THR A 538 1.84 -19.80 -3.97
N THR A 539 0.59 -20.22 -4.06
CA THR A 539 -0.14 -20.79 -2.91
C THR A 539 0.49 -22.13 -2.51
N PRO A 540 0.21 -22.65 -1.33
CA PRO A 540 0.65 -24.00 -0.95
C PRO A 540 0.17 -25.12 -1.90
N ALA A 541 -0.95 -24.91 -2.58
CA ALA A 541 -1.49 -25.83 -3.60
C ALA A 541 -0.79 -25.69 -4.98
N GLY A 542 0.17 -24.78 -5.11
CA GLY A 542 0.92 -24.57 -6.35
C GLY A 542 0.28 -23.61 -7.36
N ALA A 543 -0.90 -23.05 -7.08
CA ALA A 543 -1.51 -22.03 -7.93
C ALA A 543 -0.74 -20.70 -7.79
N LYS A 544 -0.73 -19.88 -8.85
CA LYS A 544 -0.16 -18.54 -8.78
C LYS A 544 -0.86 -17.70 -7.70
N ALA A 545 -0.08 -17.03 -6.88
CA ALA A 545 -0.55 -16.05 -5.92
C ALA A 545 -0.29 -14.61 -6.41
N PHE A 546 -0.87 -13.64 -5.75
CA PHE A 546 -0.65 -12.24 -6.06
C PHE A 546 0.79 -11.85 -5.66
N GLY A 547 1.55 -11.27 -6.61
CA GLY A 547 2.99 -11.03 -6.44
C GLY A 547 3.30 -9.90 -5.47
N MET A 548 2.75 -8.71 -5.76
CA MET A 548 3.00 -7.50 -5.01
C MET A 548 1.67 -6.85 -4.60
N ILE A 549 1.58 -6.39 -3.36
CA ILE A 549 0.46 -5.61 -2.85
C ILE A 549 1.05 -4.43 -2.07
N GLY A 550 0.80 -3.19 -2.52
CA GLY A 550 1.31 -2.00 -1.87
C GLY A 550 2.84 -2.01 -1.71
N GLY A 551 3.60 -2.41 -2.73
CA GLY A 551 5.06 -2.52 -2.65
C GLY A 551 5.60 -3.72 -1.84
N ALA A 552 4.72 -4.48 -1.17
CA ALA A 552 5.14 -5.63 -0.36
C ALA A 552 5.05 -6.95 -1.14
N VAL A 553 6.16 -7.67 -1.21
CA VAL A 553 6.30 -8.98 -1.87
C VAL A 553 6.34 -10.14 -0.88
N TRP A 554 6.35 -11.36 -1.39
CA TRP A 554 6.50 -12.60 -0.62
C TRP A 554 7.93 -13.11 -0.72
N PRO A 555 8.77 -13.09 0.33
CA PRO A 555 10.19 -13.34 0.23
C PRO A 555 10.57 -14.82 0.07
N GLN A 556 9.70 -15.77 0.43
CA GLN A 556 10.03 -17.20 0.48
C GLN A 556 10.40 -17.83 -0.87
N GLN A 557 10.01 -17.20 -1.99
CA GLN A 557 10.27 -17.73 -3.33
C GLN A 557 11.26 -16.87 -4.14
N ILE A 558 11.86 -15.85 -3.52
CA ILE A 558 12.94 -15.07 -4.13
C ILE A 558 14.23 -15.90 -4.09
N TRP A 559 15.02 -15.82 -5.14
CA TRP A 559 16.34 -16.46 -5.23
C TRP A 559 17.32 -15.64 -6.05
N ILE A 560 18.63 -15.94 -5.91
CA ILE A 560 19.72 -15.26 -6.62
C ILE A 560 20.27 -16.18 -7.70
N SER A 561 20.35 -15.68 -8.97
CA SER A 561 20.82 -16.45 -10.13
C SER A 561 22.33 -16.63 -10.20
#